data_1c6459c8b3b178a732c00c25a709fb25
#
_entry.id   1c6459c8b3b178a732c00c25a709fb25
#
_cell.length_a   1.000
_cell.length_b   1.000
_cell.length_c   1.000
_cell.angle_alpha   90.00
_cell.angle_beta   90.00
_cell.angle_gamma   90.00
#
_symmetry.space_group_name_H-M   'P 1'
#
loop_
_entity.id
_entity.type
_entity.pdbx_description
1 polymer ?
#
loop_
_entity_poly.entity_id
_entity_poly.type
_entity_poly.pdbx_seq_one_letter_code
_entity_poly.pdbx_strand_id
1 'polypeptide(L)'
;MKHTSEIIMQRAQRFVAGTLRDALGYRQKKFTLEATDLGFHSSVFFLTFENGPPLVVKVLTSNKRFRSLVQCAEHLMKLDVRVPQILYAYEDRNIFPWLRMHIICEERIIGTTLFEMQRTAALIPELTRFFVRLHSITRETWGEVAKPQKNGLFEYFIAKAQRKLHLWRHYDPSVSTAFEKKCTDWMKEQKKTIQNIATFSLSHGDPNPGNIIYNSKGDIVLLDTGHIRYFPRALDYYKLLIHFCQDNKELIKQFEGHYLNALTKEEQNTFDDSHLFFKLSVLIDFGENLAKRLIDTRQDHPWHAEFVANLGKIKQAVEEIIRS
;
A
#
# COMPACT_ATOMS: atom_id res chain seq x y z
N MET A 1 -15.60 -16.91 -11.39
CA MET A 1 -15.36 -16.08 -10.17
C MET A 1 -16.42 -16.24 -9.09
N LYS A 2 -17.73 -16.21 -9.36
CA LYS A 2 -18.77 -16.37 -8.30
C LYS A 2 -18.65 -17.67 -7.48
N HIS A 3 -18.36 -18.79 -8.11
CA HIS A 3 -18.22 -20.11 -7.44
C HIS A 3 -17.07 -20.15 -6.42
N THR A 4 -15.95 -19.44 -6.71
CA THR A 4 -14.78 -19.43 -5.80
C THR A 4 -15.07 -18.62 -4.54
N SER A 5 -15.83 -17.53 -4.65
CA SER A 5 -16.16 -16.68 -3.50
C SER A 5 -17.14 -17.38 -2.55
N GLU A 6 -18.07 -18.17 -3.08
CA GLU A 6 -19.05 -18.95 -2.30
C GLU A 6 -18.37 -20.06 -1.49
N ILE A 7 -17.41 -20.77 -2.09
CA ILE A 7 -16.62 -21.80 -1.40
C ILE A 7 -15.79 -21.17 -0.27
N ILE A 8 -15.16 -20.02 -0.51
CA ILE A 8 -14.39 -19.32 0.52
C ILE A 8 -15.30 -18.88 1.66
N MET A 9 -16.48 -18.33 1.36
CA MET A 9 -17.47 -17.93 2.37
C MET A 9 -17.88 -19.12 3.26
N GLN A 10 -18.27 -20.25 2.64
CA GLN A 10 -18.68 -21.46 3.39
C GLN A 10 -17.55 -21.98 4.30
N ARG A 11 -16.30 -21.97 3.81
CA ARG A 11 -15.14 -22.38 4.60
C ARG A 11 -14.87 -21.41 5.75
N ALA A 12 -14.98 -20.11 5.51
CA ALA A 12 -14.84 -19.08 6.54
C ALA A 12 -15.93 -19.22 7.62
N GLN A 13 -17.19 -19.44 7.23
CA GLN A 13 -18.30 -19.67 8.15
C GLN A 13 -18.05 -20.89 9.06
N ARG A 14 -17.61 -22.03 8.47
CA ARG A 14 -17.28 -23.23 9.25
C ARG A 14 -16.13 -22.97 10.22
N PHE A 15 -15.11 -22.23 9.81
CA PHE A 15 -13.98 -21.89 10.67
C PHE A 15 -14.41 -20.97 11.81
N VAL A 16 -15.23 -19.96 11.55
CA VAL A 16 -15.79 -19.07 12.58
C VAL A 16 -16.62 -19.88 13.58
N ALA A 17 -17.53 -20.75 13.08
CA ALA A 17 -18.42 -21.54 13.92
C ALA A 17 -17.68 -22.57 14.81
N GLY A 18 -16.62 -23.18 14.31
CA GLY A 18 -15.89 -24.26 14.99
C GLY A 18 -14.70 -23.79 15.81
N THR A 19 -13.88 -22.88 15.26
CA THR A 19 -12.57 -22.55 15.85
C THR A 19 -12.51 -21.13 16.39
N LEU A 20 -12.82 -20.14 15.55
CA LEU A 20 -12.60 -18.73 15.88
C LEU A 20 -13.50 -18.28 17.03
N ARG A 21 -14.76 -18.71 17.03
CA ARG A 21 -15.75 -18.41 18.06
C ARG A 21 -15.27 -18.86 19.44
N ASP A 22 -14.71 -20.08 19.53
CA ASP A 22 -14.21 -20.62 20.79
C ASP A 22 -12.92 -19.90 21.24
N ALA A 23 -12.01 -19.63 20.28
CA ALA A 23 -10.76 -18.94 20.56
C ALA A 23 -10.97 -17.50 21.08
N LEU A 24 -12.03 -16.84 20.62
CA LEU A 24 -12.37 -15.46 21.05
C LEU A 24 -13.32 -15.41 22.24
N GLY A 25 -13.68 -16.57 22.86
CA GLY A 25 -14.57 -16.62 24.03
C GLY A 25 -16.07 -16.48 23.74
N TYR A 26 -16.49 -16.62 22.46
CA TYR A 26 -17.89 -16.49 22.05
C TYR A 26 -18.59 -17.85 21.79
N ARG A 27 -18.20 -18.87 22.49
CA ARG A 27 -18.55 -20.29 22.24
C ARG A 27 -20.02 -20.56 21.92
N GLN A 28 -20.96 -19.90 22.60
CA GLN A 28 -22.41 -20.11 22.42
C GLN A 28 -23.13 -18.93 21.77
N LYS A 29 -22.39 -17.91 21.32
CA LYS A 29 -22.99 -16.72 20.74
C LYS A 29 -23.33 -16.95 19.25
N LYS A 30 -24.46 -16.41 18.83
CA LYS A 30 -24.79 -16.29 17.42
C LYS A 30 -23.83 -15.30 16.74
N PHE A 31 -23.60 -15.48 15.47
CA PHE A 31 -22.77 -14.55 14.68
C PHE A 31 -23.35 -14.33 13.30
N THR A 32 -23.03 -13.19 12.71
CA THR A 32 -23.18 -12.89 11.28
C THR A 32 -21.82 -12.77 10.64
N LEU A 33 -21.71 -13.27 9.40
CA LEU A 33 -20.49 -13.13 8.58
C LEU A 33 -20.93 -12.61 7.22
N GLU A 34 -20.53 -11.39 6.89
CA GLU A 34 -20.94 -10.69 5.67
C GLU A 34 -19.74 -10.49 4.76
N ALA A 35 -19.84 -10.89 3.49
CA ALA A 35 -18.80 -10.62 2.51
C ALA A 35 -18.76 -9.12 2.20
N THR A 36 -17.55 -8.62 1.96
CA THR A 36 -17.34 -7.24 1.51
C THR A 36 -16.73 -7.25 0.12
N ASP A 37 -16.95 -6.19 -0.63
CA ASP A 37 -16.28 -5.94 -1.91
C ASP A 37 -14.86 -5.38 -1.70
N LEU A 38 -14.43 -5.26 -0.43
CA LEU A 38 -13.11 -4.77 -0.03
C LEU A 38 -12.07 -5.88 -0.18
N GLY A 39 -10.99 -5.60 -0.89
CA GLY A 39 -9.82 -6.48 -0.95
C GLY A 39 -9.55 -7.14 -2.30
N PHE A 40 -8.54 -6.64 -3.01
CA PHE A 40 -8.09 -7.18 -4.31
C PHE A 40 -7.38 -8.54 -4.22
N HIS A 41 -6.82 -8.88 -3.07
CA HIS A 41 -5.94 -10.06 -2.89
C HIS A 41 -6.30 -10.95 -1.70
N SER A 42 -7.37 -10.63 -0.98
CA SER A 42 -7.91 -11.39 0.13
C SER A 42 -9.42 -11.31 0.09
N SER A 43 -10.09 -12.34 0.56
CA SER A 43 -11.53 -12.23 0.84
C SER A 43 -11.68 -11.63 2.23
N VAL A 44 -12.40 -10.52 2.32
CA VAL A 44 -12.65 -9.78 3.55
C VAL A 44 -14.10 -9.94 3.95
N PHE A 45 -14.32 -10.24 5.22
CA PHE A 45 -15.65 -10.44 5.80
C PHE A 45 -15.81 -9.59 7.05
N PHE A 46 -16.98 -9.00 7.23
CA PHE A 46 -17.38 -8.42 8.51
C PHE A 46 -18.00 -9.50 9.39
N LEU A 47 -17.46 -9.64 10.60
CA LEU A 47 -17.93 -10.59 11.60
C LEU A 47 -18.48 -9.83 12.79
N THR A 48 -19.69 -10.19 13.20
CA THR A 48 -20.33 -9.66 14.42
C THR A 48 -20.86 -10.81 15.24
N PHE A 49 -20.45 -10.89 16.50
CA PHE A 49 -21.02 -11.79 17.50
C PHE A 49 -22.15 -11.07 18.26
N GLU A 50 -23.14 -11.83 18.70
CA GLU A 50 -24.19 -11.32 19.58
C GLU A 50 -23.57 -10.70 20.86
N ASN A 51 -23.77 -9.40 21.06
CA ASN A 51 -23.19 -8.60 22.13
C ASN A 51 -21.64 -8.53 22.09
N GLY A 52 -21.03 -8.74 20.92
CA GLY A 52 -19.57 -8.61 20.73
C GLY A 52 -19.21 -7.36 19.93
N PRO A 53 -17.93 -6.96 19.95
CA PRO A 53 -17.45 -5.89 19.09
C PRO A 53 -17.48 -6.32 17.62
N PRO A 54 -17.61 -5.37 16.69
CA PRO A 54 -17.47 -5.68 15.26
C PRO A 54 -16.02 -6.05 14.92
N LEU A 55 -15.86 -7.09 14.12
CA LEU A 55 -14.56 -7.65 13.73
C LEU A 55 -14.44 -7.74 12.21
N VAL A 56 -13.21 -7.92 11.73
CA VAL A 56 -12.89 -8.21 10.33
C VAL A 56 -12.20 -9.57 10.26
N VAL A 57 -12.64 -10.42 9.36
CA VAL A 57 -11.99 -11.69 9.03
C VAL A 57 -11.40 -11.59 7.64
N LYS A 58 -10.09 -11.72 7.53
CA LYS A 58 -9.35 -11.76 6.26
C LYS A 58 -8.95 -13.20 5.96
N VAL A 59 -9.32 -13.69 4.78
CA VAL A 59 -8.91 -15.00 4.27
C VAL A 59 -7.86 -14.81 3.19
N LEU A 60 -6.70 -15.40 3.39
CA LEU A 60 -5.55 -15.31 2.50
C LEU A 60 -5.13 -16.70 2.03
N THR A 61 -4.74 -16.82 0.76
CA THR A 61 -4.17 -18.05 0.17
C THR A 61 -2.64 -18.04 0.19
N SER A 62 -2.02 -16.87 0.32
CA SER A 62 -0.57 -16.69 0.31
C SER A 62 0.01 -16.69 1.72
N ASN A 63 0.82 -17.69 2.03
CA ASN A 63 1.57 -17.78 3.29
C ASN A 63 2.50 -16.57 3.48
N LYS A 64 3.19 -16.13 2.40
CA LYS A 64 4.06 -14.94 2.47
C LYS A 64 3.27 -13.70 2.91
N ARG A 65 2.09 -13.48 2.32
CA ARG A 65 1.26 -12.33 2.64
C ARG A 65 0.69 -12.41 4.06
N PHE A 66 0.24 -13.58 4.47
CA PHE A 66 -0.24 -13.82 5.84
C PHE A 66 0.83 -13.46 6.87
N ARG A 67 2.03 -14.03 6.73
CA ARG A 67 3.14 -13.76 7.65
C ARG A 67 3.55 -12.29 7.65
N SER A 68 3.59 -11.65 6.46
CA SER A 68 3.90 -10.22 6.35
C SER A 68 2.91 -9.36 7.11
N LEU A 69 1.60 -9.60 6.96
CA LEU A 69 0.55 -8.86 7.67
C LEU A 69 0.70 -8.99 9.19
N VAL A 70 0.86 -10.21 9.70
CA VAL A 70 1.00 -10.44 11.15
C VAL A 70 2.25 -9.75 11.69
N GLN A 71 3.40 -9.97 11.06
CA GLN A 71 4.68 -9.40 11.51
C GLN A 71 4.70 -7.87 11.45
N CYS A 72 4.11 -7.29 10.39
CA CYS A 72 4.04 -5.84 10.27
C CYS A 72 3.08 -5.23 11.29
N ALA A 73 1.91 -5.83 11.54
CA ALA A 73 0.99 -5.35 12.56
C ALA A 73 1.62 -5.37 13.97
N GLU A 74 2.25 -6.48 14.33
CA GLU A 74 2.98 -6.59 15.61
C GLU A 74 4.12 -5.56 15.73
N HIS A 75 4.84 -5.31 14.65
CA HIS A 75 5.92 -4.32 14.61
C HIS A 75 5.38 -2.90 14.82
N LEU A 76 4.31 -2.52 14.12
CA LEU A 76 3.69 -1.20 14.25
C LEU A 76 3.11 -0.96 15.63
N MET A 77 2.48 -1.97 16.24
CA MET A 77 1.97 -1.88 17.62
C MET A 77 3.09 -1.61 18.64
N LYS A 78 4.27 -2.24 18.47
CA LYS A 78 5.45 -1.97 19.32
C LYS A 78 6.00 -0.56 19.18
N LEU A 79 5.71 0.11 18.04
CA LEU A 79 6.13 1.47 17.73
C LEU A 79 5.03 2.52 18.00
N ASP A 80 3.96 2.11 18.69
CA ASP A 80 2.79 2.95 19.00
C ASP A 80 2.15 3.58 17.74
N VAL A 81 2.20 2.86 16.63
CA VAL A 81 1.48 3.23 15.40
C VAL A 81 0.12 2.54 15.39
N ARG A 82 -0.96 3.31 15.32
CA ARG A 82 -2.32 2.78 15.35
C ARG A 82 -2.65 1.99 14.09
N VAL A 83 -2.96 0.71 14.28
CA VAL A 83 -3.41 -0.25 13.27
C VAL A 83 -4.49 -1.13 13.87
N PRO A 84 -5.32 -1.85 13.07
CA PRO A 84 -6.25 -2.83 13.61
C PRO A 84 -5.51 -3.88 14.44
N GLN A 85 -5.98 -4.11 15.66
CA GLN A 85 -5.42 -5.15 16.52
C GLN A 85 -5.77 -6.53 15.96
N ILE A 86 -4.77 -7.36 15.72
CA ILE A 86 -4.98 -8.77 15.39
C ILE A 86 -5.36 -9.52 16.66
N LEU A 87 -6.57 -10.06 16.69
CA LEU A 87 -7.12 -10.81 17.83
C LEU A 87 -6.88 -12.32 17.67
N TYR A 88 -6.78 -12.78 16.42
CA TYR A 88 -6.53 -14.18 16.11
C TYR A 88 -5.86 -14.32 14.73
N ALA A 89 -4.86 -15.18 14.66
CA ALA A 89 -4.17 -15.51 13.42
C ALA A 89 -4.00 -17.02 13.28
N TYR A 90 -4.49 -17.59 12.17
CA TYR A 90 -4.38 -19.01 11.86
C TYR A 90 -3.58 -19.22 10.59
N GLU A 91 -2.42 -19.85 10.74
CA GLU A 91 -1.59 -20.26 9.58
C GLU A 91 -1.95 -21.68 9.18
N ASP A 92 -2.64 -21.82 8.03
CA ASP A 92 -2.96 -23.13 7.47
C ASP A 92 -1.68 -23.78 6.92
N ARG A 93 -1.35 -24.97 7.42
CA ARG A 93 -0.17 -25.76 7.04
C ARG A 93 -0.49 -26.86 6.04
N ASN A 94 -1.63 -26.81 5.35
CA ASN A 94 -2.00 -27.80 4.36
C ASN A 94 -0.86 -27.95 3.32
N ILE A 95 -0.51 -29.19 3.00
CA ILE A 95 0.54 -29.50 2.02
C ILE A 95 0.19 -29.03 0.61
N PHE A 96 -1.09 -28.96 0.28
CA PHE A 96 -1.58 -28.48 -1.00
C PHE A 96 -1.79 -26.95 -0.97
N PRO A 97 -0.92 -26.14 -1.63
CA PRO A 97 -1.00 -24.68 -1.55
C PRO A 97 -2.35 -24.10 -1.97
N TRP A 98 -3.02 -24.69 -2.96
CA TRP A 98 -4.33 -24.24 -3.46
C TRP A 98 -5.49 -24.49 -2.51
N LEU A 99 -5.31 -25.37 -1.50
CA LEU A 99 -6.29 -25.60 -0.44
C LEU A 99 -6.08 -24.75 0.78
N ARG A 100 -4.94 -24.02 0.87
CA ARG A 100 -4.60 -23.21 2.05
C ARG A 100 -5.58 -22.07 2.24
N MET A 101 -5.94 -21.87 3.50
CA MET A 101 -6.79 -20.79 3.94
C MET A 101 -6.24 -20.24 5.25
N HIS A 102 -5.32 -19.27 5.11
CA HIS A 102 -4.85 -18.54 6.29
C HIS A 102 -5.90 -17.54 6.71
N ILE A 103 -6.13 -17.39 8.01
CA ILE A 103 -7.16 -16.51 8.55
C ILE A 103 -6.52 -15.51 9.52
N ILE A 104 -6.86 -14.25 9.35
CA ILE A 104 -6.61 -13.18 10.31
C ILE A 104 -7.95 -12.65 10.77
N CYS A 105 -8.19 -12.63 12.07
CA CYS A 105 -9.29 -11.89 12.68
C CYS A 105 -8.74 -10.68 13.40
N GLU A 106 -9.22 -9.53 13.03
CA GLU A 106 -8.75 -8.25 13.56
C GLU A 106 -9.91 -7.35 13.98
N GLU A 107 -9.62 -6.34 14.78
CA GLU A 107 -10.52 -5.26 15.14
C GLU A 107 -11.08 -4.61 13.88
N ARG A 108 -12.41 -4.36 13.83
CA ARG A 108 -13.01 -3.51 12.81
C ARG A 108 -12.90 -2.06 13.26
N ILE A 109 -12.11 -1.28 12.56
CA ILE A 109 -12.02 0.15 12.81
C ILE A 109 -13.29 0.83 12.31
N ILE A 110 -13.96 1.54 13.20
CA ILE A 110 -15.13 2.36 12.88
C ILE A 110 -14.65 3.76 12.56
N GLY A 111 -14.95 4.21 11.37
CA GLY A 111 -14.51 5.51 10.85
C GLY A 111 -14.81 5.64 9.37
N THR A 112 -14.29 6.69 8.76
CA THR A 112 -14.45 7.00 7.33
C THR A 112 -13.09 6.87 6.65
N THR A 113 -13.03 6.13 5.55
CA THR A 113 -11.78 6.06 4.78
C THR A 113 -11.49 7.40 4.12
N LEU A 114 -10.21 7.69 3.92
CA LEU A 114 -9.80 8.90 3.18
C LEU A 114 -10.35 8.89 1.72
N PHE A 115 -10.69 7.69 1.20
CA PHE A 115 -11.33 7.53 -0.10
C PHE A 115 -12.77 8.08 -0.10
N GLU A 116 -13.53 7.83 0.98
CA GLU A 116 -14.92 8.28 1.15
C GLU A 116 -15.02 9.76 1.55
N MET A 117 -13.94 10.32 2.11
CA MET A 117 -13.89 11.72 2.51
C MET A 117 -13.68 12.64 1.30
N GLN A 118 -14.29 13.81 1.33
CA GLN A 118 -13.96 14.84 0.37
C GLN A 118 -12.50 15.29 0.58
N ARG A 119 -11.70 15.23 -0.47
CA ARG A 119 -10.29 15.64 -0.46
C ARG A 119 -10.21 17.16 -0.36
N THR A 120 -9.98 17.63 0.83
CA THR A 120 -9.91 19.08 1.12
C THR A 120 -8.57 19.46 1.72
N ALA A 121 -8.22 20.73 1.59
CA ALA A 121 -7.04 21.31 2.21
C ALA A 121 -7.03 21.14 3.74
N ALA A 122 -8.19 21.06 4.38
CA ALA A 122 -8.32 20.90 5.83
C ALA A 122 -7.71 19.57 6.36
N LEU A 123 -7.64 18.53 5.53
CA LEU A 123 -7.07 17.23 5.92
C LEU A 123 -5.53 17.19 5.82
N ILE A 124 -4.93 18.10 5.05
CA ILE A 124 -3.49 18.08 4.76
C ILE A 124 -2.63 18.19 6.02
N PRO A 125 -2.86 19.14 6.96
CA PRO A 125 -2.00 19.30 8.11
C PRO A 125 -1.94 18.05 8.99
N GLU A 126 -3.05 17.36 9.16
CA GLU A 126 -3.11 16.15 9.98
C GLU A 126 -2.49 14.95 9.26
N LEU A 127 -2.84 14.75 7.98
CA LEU A 127 -2.29 13.68 7.15
C LEU A 127 -0.76 13.80 7.03
N THR A 128 -0.25 14.99 6.76
CA THR A 128 1.21 15.22 6.67
C THR A 128 1.89 15.02 8.01
N ARG A 129 1.33 15.52 9.12
CA ARG A 129 1.87 15.29 10.47
C ARG A 129 1.96 13.80 10.79
N PHE A 130 0.92 13.03 10.46
CA PHE A 130 0.91 11.60 10.66
C PHE A 130 2.03 10.92 9.87
N PHE A 131 2.16 11.19 8.57
CA PHE A 131 3.19 10.56 7.75
C PHE A 131 4.61 11.05 8.07
N VAL A 132 4.81 12.30 8.44
CA VAL A 132 6.11 12.79 8.96
C VAL A 132 6.49 12.01 10.21
N ARG A 133 5.57 11.84 11.18
CA ARG A 133 5.80 11.03 12.39
C ARG A 133 6.08 9.58 12.04
N LEU A 134 5.35 8.95 11.13
CA LEU A 134 5.61 7.59 10.68
C LEU A 134 7.02 7.48 10.07
N HIS A 135 7.38 8.42 9.20
CA HIS A 135 8.66 8.45 8.51
C HIS A 135 9.84 8.87 9.39
N SER A 136 9.60 9.44 10.58
CA SER A 136 10.66 9.73 11.56
C SER A 136 11.15 8.45 12.26
N ILE A 137 10.39 7.36 12.19
CA ILE A 137 10.84 6.05 12.65
C ILE A 137 11.78 5.47 11.59
N THR A 138 13.08 5.43 11.91
CA THR A 138 14.12 5.08 10.95
C THR A 138 14.98 3.90 11.40
N ARG A 139 15.70 3.30 10.45
CA ARG A 139 16.77 2.34 10.68
C ARG A 139 17.82 2.39 9.56
N GLU A 140 19.01 1.84 9.80
CA GLU A 140 20.12 1.79 8.83
C GLU A 140 19.97 0.69 7.75
N THR A 141 18.93 -0.12 7.82
CA THR A 141 18.66 -1.20 6.87
C THR A 141 17.35 -0.98 6.16
N TRP A 142 17.28 -1.31 4.87
CA TRP A 142 16.08 -1.21 4.08
C TRP A 142 15.34 -2.53 3.91
N GLY A 143 14.13 -2.52 3.37
CA GLY A 143 13.37 -3.69 2.99
C GLY A 143 12.28 -4.10 3.95
N GLU A 144 11.85 -5.35 3.87
CA GLU A 144 10.77 -5.91 4.69
C GLU A 144 11.15 -5.86 6.19
N VAL A 145 10.16 -5.70 7.08
CA VAL A 145 10.38 -5.64 8.53
C VAL A 145 11.18 -6.83 9.02
N ALA A 146 10.79 -8.04 8.59
CA ALA A 146 11.41 -9.29 9.01
C ALA A 146 12.68 -9.68 8.22
N LYS A 147 12.99 -8.98 7.13
CA LYS A 147 14.12 -9.29 6.24
C LYS A 147 14.89 -8.02 5.90
N PRO A 148 15.57 -7.42 6.88
CA PRO A 148 16.36 -6.22 6.67
C PRO A 148 17.55 -6.48 5.74
N GLN A 149 17.88 -5.51 4.89
CA GLN A 149 19.00 -5.56 3.96
C GLN A 149 19.88 -4.33 4.16
N LYS A 150 21.20 -4.51 4.11
CA LYS A 150 22.15 -3.39 4.22
C LYS A 150 22.50 -2.79 2.87
N ASN A 151 22.67 -3.63 1.84
CA ASN A 151 23.16 -3.25 0.52
C ASN A 151 22.13 -3.58 -0.55
N GLY A 152 22.34 -3.07 -1.78
CA GLY A 152 21.56 -3.47 -2.94
C GLY A 152 20.28 -2.69 -3.15
N LEU A 153 20.07 -1.57 -2.46
CA LEU A 153 18.88 -0.72 -2.66
C LEU A 153 18.77 -0.25 -4.11
N PHE A 154 19.88 0.27 -4.66
CA PHE A 154 19.92 0.74 -6.04
C PHE A 154 19.60 -0.38 -7.03
N GLU A 155 20.24 -1.52 -6.88
CA GLU A 155 20.07 -2.71 -7.72
C GLU A 155 18.62 -3.23 -7.66
N TYR A 156 18.00 -3.21 -6.47
CA TYR A 156 16.61 -3.56 -6.27
C TYR A 156 15.68 -2.66 -7.10
N PHE A 157 15.87 -1.32 -7.03
CA PHE A 157 15.01 -0.38 -7.74
C PHE A 157 15.24 -0.42 -9.25
N ILE A 158 16.47 -0.59 -9.71
CA ILE A 158 16.77 -0.76 -11.14
C ILE A 158 16.10 -2.01 -11.70
N ALA A 159 16.27 -3.15 -11.04
CA ALA A 159 15.64 -4.41 -11.47
C ALA A 159 14.11 -4.31 -11.47
N LYS A 160 13.55 -3.65 -10.44
CA LYS A 160 12.10 -3.39 -10.36
C LYS A 160 11.63 -2.50 -11.51
N ALA A 161 12.33 -1.38 -11.77
CA ALA A 161 11.98 -0.44 -12.83
C ALA A 161 12.05 -1.10 -14.22
N GLN A 162 13.12 -1.84 -14.52
CA GLN A 162 13.27 -2.56 -15.78
C GLN A 162 12.13 -3.53 -16.03
N ARG A 163 11.79 -4.34 -15.02
CA ARG A 163 10.66 -5.28 -15.10
C ARG A 163 9.33 -4.55 -15.34
N LYS A 164 9.10 -3.45 -14.62
CA LYS A 164 7.85 -2.67 -14.73
C LYS A 164 7.74 -1.92 -16.07
N LEU A 165 8.81 -1.34 -16.56
CA LEU A 165 8.87 -0.70 -17.88
C LEU A 165 8.63 -1.72 -19.01
N HIS A 166 9.23 -2.89 -18.91
CA HIS A 166 8.99 -3.98 -19.86
C HIS A 166 7.51 -4.40 -19.89
N LEU A 167 6.87 -4.55 -18.72
CA LEU A 167 5.44 -4.85 -18.61
C LEU A 167 4.59 -3.68 -19.11
N TRP A 168 4.94 -2.44 -18.78
CA TRP A 168 4.23 -1.27 -19.29
C TRP A 168 4.24 -1.23 -20.82
N ARG A 169 5.40 -1.41 -21.44
CA ARG A 169 5.52 -1.52 -22.90
C ARG A 169 4.71 -2.67 -23.49
N HIS A 170 4.61 -3.79 -22.77
CA HIS A 170 3.77 -4.92 -23.20
C HIS A 170 2.28 -4.54 -23.20
N TYR A 171 1.83 -3.78 -22.23
CA TYR A 171 0.43 -3.36 -22.11
C TYR A 171 0.10 -2.09 -22.91
N ASP A 172 1.08 -1.22 -23.16
CA ASP A 172 0.93 0.05 -23.88
C ASP A 172 1.98 0.16 -25.00
N PRO A 173 1.60 -0.13 -26.25
CA PRO A 173 2.52 -0.04 -27.40
C PRO A 173 3.09 1.36 -27.66
N SER A 174 2.51 2.42 -27.08
CA SER A 174 3.05 3.77 -27.18
C SER A 174 4.34 3.97 -26.38
N VAL A 175 4.65 3.04 -25.46
CA VAL A 175 5.91 2.98 -24.71
C VAL A 175 6.95 2.24 -25.54
N SER A 176 7.89 2.98 -26.13
CA SER A 176 8.92 2.41 -26.98
C SER A 176 10.10 1.81 -26.19
N THR A 177 10.88 0.95 -26.82
CA THR A 177 12.16 0.46 -26.26
C THR A 177 13.13 1.62 -25.98
N ALA A 178 13.10 2.69 -26.79
CA ALA A 178 13.91 3.89 -26.56
C ALA A 178 13.48 4.64 -25.30
N PHE A 179 12.18 4.70 -24.99
CA PHE A 179 11.67 5.26 -23.74
C PHE A 179 12.12 4.45 -22.53
N GLU A 180 11.96 3.11 -22.57
CA GLU A 180 12.42 2.19 -21.54
C GLU A 180 13.92 2.35 -21.27
N LYS A 181 14.73 2.44 -22.34
CA LYS A 181 16.19 2.66 -22.23
C LYS A 181 16.51 4.00 -21.58
N LYS A 182 15.87 5.10 -22.01
CA LYS A 182 16.10 6.44 -21.44
C LYS A 182 15.80 6.47 -19.93
N CYS A 183 14.67 5.91 -19.49
CA CYS A 183 14.33 5.82 -18.07
C CYS A 183 15.39 5.05 -17.29
N THR A 184 15.81 3.89 -17.81
CA THR A 184 16.79 3.04 -17.14
C THR A 184 18.17 3.70 -17.08
N ASP A 185 18.60 4.37 -18.13
CA ASP A 185 19.91 5.04 -18.19
C ASP A 185 19.92 6.24 -17.21
N TRP A 186 18.88 7.08 -17.21
CA TRP A 186 18.74 8.16 -16.23
C TRP A 186 18.81 7.64 -14.79
N MET A 187 18.08 6.55 -14.48
CA MET A 187 18.14 5.94 -13.13
C MET A 187 19.55 5.44 -12.79
N LYS A 188 20.31 4.91 -13.76
CA LYS A 188 21.70 4.45 -13.53
C LYS A 188 22.64 5.58 -13.18
N GLU A 189 22.44 6.78 -13.73
CA GLU A 189 23.23 7.97 -13.43
C GLU A 189 23.08 8.38 -11.95
N GLN A 190 21.93 8.08 -11.33
CA GLN A 190 21.67 8.37 -9.91
C GLN A 190 22.31 7.37 -8.93
N LYS A 191 23.08 6.38 -9.41
CA LYS A 191 23.61 5.28 -8.60
C LYS A 191 24.32 5.75 -7.34
N LYS A 192 25.23 6.71 -7.46
CA LYS A 192 26.06 7.21 -6.34
C LYS A 192 25.15 7.84 -5.25
N THR A 193 24.20 8.65 -5.65
CA THR A 193 23.25 9.31 -4.73
C THR A 193 22.44 8.28 -3.95
N ILE A 194 21.88 7.27 -4.65
CA ILE A 194 21.04 6.26 -4.01
C ILE A 194 21.83 5.31 -3.11
N GLN A 195 23.08 5.01 -3.46
CA GLN A 195 23.94 4.18 -2.62
C GLN A 195 24.42 4.89 -1.34
N ASN A 196 24.39 6.22 -1.31
CA ASN A 196 24.77 7.03 -0.15
C ASN A 196 23.63 7.19 0.88
N ILE A 197 22.43 6.70 0.62
CA ILE A 197 21.33 6.75 1.60
C ILE A 197 21.65 5.83 2.77
N ALA A 198 21.88 6.41 3.94
CA ALA A 198 22.28 5.69 5.15
C ALA A 198 21.10 5.27 6.03
N THR A 199 19.98 5.99 5.96
CA THR A 199 18.80 5.76 6.83
C THR A 199 17.53 5.60 6.02
N PHE A 200 16.65 4.70 6.48
CA PHE A 200 15.41 4.34 5.81
C PHE A 200 14.23 4.51 6.74
N SER A 201 13.23 5.21 6.29
CA SER A 201 12.02 5.51 7.05
C SER A 201 11.03 4.35 7.03
N LEU A 202 10.30 4.17 8.13
CA LEU A 202 9.16 3.26 8.16
C LEU A 202 8.08 3.79 7.21
N SER A 203 7.82 3.05 6.15
CA SER A 203 6.92 3.41 5.07
C SER A 203 5.74 2.45 5.03
N HIS A 204 4.53 2.96 4.77
CA HIS A 204 3.34 2.13 4.56
C HIS A 204 3.50 1.23 3.33
N GLY A 205 4.13 1.76 2.28
CA GLY A 205 4.37 1.06 1.03
C GLY A 205 3.18 1.04 0.06
N ASP A 206 1.95 1.23 0.55
CA ASP A 206 0.73 1.39 -0.25
C ASP A 206 -0.27 2.34 0.43
N PRO A 207 0.07 3.65 0.61
CA PRO A 207 -0.77 4.62 1.30
C PRO A 207 -1.90 5.14 0.40
N ASN A 208 -2.67 4.22 -0.19
CA ASN A 208 -3.85 4.64 -0.95
C ASN A 208 -4.98 5.08 0.01
N PRO A 209 -5.91 5.96 -0.42
CA PRO A 209 -6.94 6.50 0.45
C PRO A 209 -7.87 5.47 1.09
N GLY A 210 -8.03 4.28 0.49
CA GLY A 210 -8.81 3.19 1.08
C GLY A 210 -8.12 2.49 2.25
N ASN A 211 -6.78 2.67 2.38
CA ASN A 211 -5.98 2.09 3.46
C ASN A 211 -5.75 3.07 4.63
N ILE A 212 -6.39 4.22 4.62
CA ILE A 212 -6.28 5.25 5.65
C ILE A 212 -7.67 5.58 6.17
N ILE A 213 -7.91 5.33 7.46
CA ILE A 213 -9.19 5.62 8.12
C ILE A 213 -9.00 6.75 9.13
N TYR A 214 -9.92 7.70 9.12
CA TYR A 214 -10.17 8.59 10.24
C TYR A 214 -11.22 7.93 11.15
N ASN A 215 -10.82 7.56 12.35
CA ASN A 215 -11.73 6.97 13.33
C ASN A 215 -12.68 8.03 13.94
N SER A 216 -13.62 7.59 14.76
CA SER A 216 -14.59 8.48 15.43
C SER A 216 -13.95 9.48 16.41
N LYS A 217 -12.67 9.30 16.76
CA LYS A 217 -11.90 10.22 17.63
C LYS A 217 -11.06 11.20 16.83
N GLY A 218 -11.07 11.10 15.50
CA GLY A 218 -10.24 11.90 14.60
C GLY A 218 -8.82 11.35 14.41
N ASP A 219 -8.48 10.18 14.97
CA ASP A 219 -7.15 9.60 14.77
C ASP A 219 -7.04 8.90 13.42
N ILE A 220 -5.87 8.97 12.81
CA ILE A 220 -5.54 8.21 11.61
C ILE A 220 -5.16 6.78 12.00
N VAL A 221 -5.78 5.81 11.33
CA VAL A 221 -5.50 4.38 11.45
C VAL A 221 -5.10 3.82 10.09
N LEU A 222 -3.98 3.11 10.05
CA LEU A 222 -3.51 2.45 8.82
C LEU A 222 -4.11 1.05 8.68
N LEU A 223 -4.65 0.75 7.50
CA LEU A 223 -5.11 -0.58 7.10
C LEU A 223 -4.12 -1.24 6.15
N ASP A 224 -4.31 -2.53 5.89
CA ASP A 224 -3.49 -3.36 4.98
C ASP A 224 -1.97 -3.22 5.18
N THR A 225 -1.55 -3.42 6.42
CA THR A 225 -0.18 -3.25 6.89
C THR A 225 0.84 -4.22 6.27
N GLY A 226 0.42 -5.17 5.43
CA GLY A 226 1.29 -6.18 4.81
C GLY A 226 2.35 -5.61 3.86
N HIS A 227 2.25 -4.33 3.52
CA HIS A 227 3.21 -3.62 2.67
C HIS A 227 4.20 -2.74 3.45
N ILE A 228 4.09 -2.70 4.78
CA ILE A 228 5.00 -1.95 5.66
C ILE A 228 6.45 -2.43 5.48
N ARG A 229 7.33 -1.48 5.30
CA ARG A 229 8.77 -1.74 5.12
C ARG A 229 9.58 -0.48 5.40
N TYR A 230 10.87 -0.63 5.49
CA TYR A 230 11.77 0.51 5.62
C TYR A 230 12.34 0.87 4.26
N PHE A 231 11.95 2.04 3.77
CA PHE A 231 12.37 2.59 2.48
C PHE A 231 12.61 4.10 2.57
N PRO A 232 13.19 4.71 1.55
CA PRO A 232 13.22 6.17 1.46
C PRO A 232 11.81 6.75 1.48
N ARG A 233 11.59 7.75 2.35
CA ARG A 233 10.27 8.38 2.58
C ARG A 233 9.62 8.94 1.33
N ALA A 234 10.43 9.32 0.33
CA ALA A 234 9.95 9.83 -0.94
C ALA A 234 8.99 8.86 -1.67
N LEU A 235 9.07 7.54 -1.41
CA LEU A 235 8.14 6.58 -2.03
C LEU A 235 6.69 6.77 -1.56
N ASP A 236 6.47 6.84 -0.24
CA ASP A 236 5.12 7.08 0.29
C ASP A 236 4.67 8.51 -0.02
N TYR A 237 5.58 9.49 0.09
CA TYR A 237 5.31 10.89 -0.24
C TYR A 237 4.72 11.04 -1.65
N TYR A 238 5.35 10.46 -2.69
CA TYR A 238 4.83 10.57 -4.06
C TYR A 238 3.56 9.75 -4.28
N LYS A 239 3.39 8.62 -3.60
CA LYS A 239 2.14 7.87 -3.63
C LYS A 239 0.99 8.67 -3.01
N LEU A 240 1.24 9.37 -1.90
CA LEU A 240 0.25 10.26 -1.28
C LEU A 240 -0.11 11.43 -2.19
N LEU A 241 0.86 12.07 -2.83
CA LEU A 241 0.59 13.13 -3.81
C LEU A 241 -0.32 12.62 -4.94
N ILE A 242 0.00 11.47 -5.53
CA ILE A 242 -0.76 10.90 -6.64
C ILE A 242 -2.17 10.50 -6.17
N HIS A 243 -2.28 9.82 -5.04
CA HIS A 243 -3.56 9.27 -4.59
C HIS A 243 -4.46 10.29 -3.92
N PHE A 244 -3.90 11.18 -3.08
CA PHE A 244 -4.68 12.15 -2.32
C PHE A 244 -4.82 13.48 -3.05
N CYS A 245 -3.71 14.10 -3.49
CA CYS A 245 -3.75 15.40 -4.14
C CYS A 245 -4.19 15.31 -5.60
N GLN A 246 -3.95 14.17 -6.26
CA GLN A 246 -4.19 13.99 -7.70
C GLN A 246 -3.53 15.13 -8.51
N ASP A 247 -4.26 15.76 -9.42
CA ASP A 247 -3.78 16.87 -10.25
C ASP A 247 -4.12 18.25 -9.65
N ASN A 248 -4.63 18.31 -8.42
CA ASN A 248 -4.98 19.56 -7.78
C ASN A 248 -3.72 20.30 -7.29
N LYS A 249 -3.29 21.28 -8.06
CA LYS A 249 -2.05 22.04 -7.81
C LYS A 249 -2.03 22.72 -6.43
N GLU A 250 -3.18 23.20 -5.95
CA GLU A 250 -3.27 23.84 -4.64
C GLU A 250 -3.09 22.84 -3.51
N LEU A 251 -3.73 21.67 -3.60
CA LEU A 251 -3.54 20.59 -2.62
C LEU A 251 -2.09 20.08 -2.64
N ILE A 252 -1.47 19.94 -3.83
CA ILE A 252 -0.06 19.55 -3.97
C ILE A 252 0.83 20.56 -3.25
N LYS A 253 0.68 21.86 -3.54
CA LYS A 253 1.49 22.92 -2.93
C LYS A 253 1.37 22.94 -1.41
N GLN A 254 0.14 22.79 -0.90
CA GLN A 254 -0.09 22.75 0.54
C GLN A 254 0.51 21.49 1.18
N PHE A 255 0.32 20.31 0.56
CA PHE A 255 0.89 19.06 1.03
C PHE A 255 2.43 19.13 1.08
N GLU A 256 3.05 19.60 0.00
CA GLU A 256 4.50 19.81 -0.09
C GLU A 256 4.98 20.76 1.01
N GLY A 257 4.32 21.91 1.16
CA GLY A 257 4.68 22.89 2.19
C GLY A 257 4.60 22.31 3.60
N HIS A 258 3.52 21.64 3.95
CA HIS A 258 3.37 21.03 5.28
C HIS A 258 4.34 19.89 5.52
N TYR A 259 4.55 19.03 4.52
CA TYR A 259 5.42 17.89 4.68
C TYR A 259 6.90 18.27 4.74
N LEU A 260 7.40 19.06 3.78
CA LEU A 260 8.81 19.43 3.70
C LEU A 260 9.25 20.34 4.84
N ASN A 261 8.40 21.31 5.25
CA ASN A 261 8.71 22.19 6.38
C ASN A 261 8.77 21.45 7.73
N ALA A 262 8.22 20.26 7.82
CA ALA A 262 8.29 19.44 9.03
C ALA A 262 9.54 18.54 9.08
N LEU A 263 10.34 18.48 8.02
CA LEU A 263 11.58 17.72 7.98
C LEU A 263 12.72 18.51 8.65
N THR A 264 13.63 17.80 9.30
CA THR A 264 14.91 18.36 9.71
C THR A 264 15.76 18.72 8.47
N LYS A 265 16.77 19.58 8.65
CA LYS A 265 17.63 19.96 7.52
C LYS A 265 18.35 18.78 6.88
N GLU A 266 18.77 17.81 7.66
CA GLU A 266 19.42 16.58 7.17
C GLU A 266 18.46 15.71 6.38
N GLU A 267 17.22 15.52 6.88
CA GLU A 267 16.16 14.81 6.20
C GLU A 267 15.77 15.47 4.88
N GLN A 268 15.70 16.81 4.88
CA GLN A 268 15.41 17.58 3.68
C GLN A 268 16.50 17.42 2.63
N ASN A 269 17.77 17.54 3.01
CA ASN A 269 18.89 17.35 2.09
C ASN A 269 18.85 15.94 1.47
N THR A 270 18.66 14.89 2.29
CA THR A 270 18.55 13.50 1.80
C THR A 270 17.35 13.33 0.85
N PHE A 271 16.25 14.00 1.16
CA PHE A 271 15.06 14.00 0.30
C PHE A 271 15.36 14.70 -1.04
N ASP A 272 15.89 15.93 -0.99
CA ASP A 272 16.19 16.75 -2.16
C ASP A 272 17.17 16.05 -3.14
N ASP A 273 18.18 15.37 -2.60
CA ASP A 273 19.17 14.64 -3.40
C ASP A 273 18.57 13.42 -4.13
N SER A 274 17.56 12.77 -3.55
CA SER A 274 17.10 11.45 -4.01
C SER A 274 15.66 11.41 -4.53
N HIS A 275 14.85 12.45 -4.28
CA HIS A 275 13.40 12.38 -4.49
C HIS A 275 13.00 12.10 -5.93
N LEU A 276 13.72 12.66 -6.93
CA LEU A 276 13.38 12.45 -8.35
C LEU A 276 13.54 10.98 -8.78
N PHE A 277 14.55 10.27 -8.24
CA PHE A 277 14.72 8.84 -8.49
C PHE A 277 13.51 8.03 -7.98
N PHE A 278 13.02 8.34 -6.78
CA PHE A 278 11.86 7.65 -6.22
C PHE A 278 10.55 8.11 -6.84
N LYS A 279 10.43 9.38 -7.26
CA LYS A 279 9.31 9.87 -8.06
C LYS A 279 9.19 9.07 -9.36
N LEU A 280 10.30 8.95 -10.09
CA LEU A 280 10.34 8.15 -11.32
C LEU A 280 9.95 6.69 -11.07
N SER A 281 10.49 6.07 -10.01
CA SER A 281 10.13 4.69 -9.66
C SER A 281 8.63 4.53 -9.36
N VAL A 282 8.02 5.48 -8.66
CA VAL A 282 6.57 5.48 -8.37
C VAL A 282 5.76 5.67 -9.65
N LEU A 283 6.13 6.62 -10.51
CA LEU A 283 5.44 6.87 -11.78
C LEU A 283 5.49 5.65 -12.72
N ILE A 284 6.63 4.95 -12.78
CA ILE A 284 6.76 3.70 -13.55
C ILE A 284 5.82 2.61 -12.99
N ASP A 285 5.72 2.46 -11.67
CA ASP A 285 4.78 1.53 -11.03
C ASP A 285 3.33 1.86 -11.38
N PHE A 286 2.95 3.14 -11.34
CA PHE A 286 1.60 3.59 -11.68
C PHE A 286 1.30 3.43 -13.16
N GLY A 287 2.23 3.77 -14.05
CA GLY A 287 2.08 3.61 -15.50
C GLY A 287 1.82 2.16 -15.89
N GLU A 288 2.60 1.22 -15.37
CA GLU A 288 2.39 -0.22 -15.61
C GLU A 288 1.03 -0.68 -15.08
N ASN A 289 0.66 -0.29 -13.85
CA ASN A 289 -0.62 -0.70 -13.27
C ASN A 289 -1.83 -0.16 -14.04
N LEU A 290 -1.78 1.09 -14.52
CA LEU A 290 -2.84 1.68 -15.34
C LEU A 290 -2.91 1.04 -16.73
N ALA A 291 -1.77 0.82 -17.38
CA ALA A 291 -1.71 0.15 -18.67
C ALA A 291 -2.30 -1.26 -18.61
N LYS A 292 -2.00 -2.01 -17.56
CA LYS A 292 -2.59 -3.32 -17.30
C LYS A 292 -4.11 -3.23 -17.12
N ARG A 293 -4.59 -2.27 -16.32
CA ARG A 293 -6.04 -2.08 -16.10
C ARG A 293 -6.78 -1.72 -17.38
N LEU A 294 -6.16 -0.98 -18.28
CA LEU A 294 -6.75 -0.64 -19.58
C LEU A 294 -7.03 -1.87 -20.44
N ILE A 295 -6.16 -2.90 -20.40
CA ILE A 295 -6.41 -4.16 -21.09
C ILE A 295 -7.55 -4.94 -20.46
N ASP A 296 -7.61 -4.96 -19.11
CA ASP A 296 -8.66 -5.66 -18.37
C ASP A 296 -10.02 -4.94 -18.44
N THR A 297 -10.04 -3.67 -18.88
CA THR A 297 -11.22 -2.81 -18.91
C THR A 297 -11.72 -2.66 -20.35
N ARG A 298 -13.01 -2.96 -20.60
CA ARG A 298 -13.61 -2.77 -21.91
C ARG A 298 -13.62 -1.30 -22.29
N GLN A 299 -13.54 -0.98 -23.61
CA GLN A 299 -13.53 0.40 -24.11
C GLN A 299 -14.80 1.21 -23.77
N ASP A 300 -15.93 0.53 -23.59
CA ASP A 300 -17.20 1.12 -23.18
C ASP A 300 -17.34 1.33 -21.66
N HIS A 301 -16.34 0.91 -20.88
CA HIS A 301 -16.37 1.09 -19.44
C HIS A 301 -16.20 2.58 -19.07
N PRO A 302 -17.01 3.12 -18.14
CA PRO A 302 -16.98 4.56 -17.80
C PRO A 302 -15.60 5.10 -17.40
N TRP A 303 -14.73 4.27 -16.85
CA TRP A 303 -13.40 4.64 -16.36
C TRP A 303 -12.30 4.54 -17.43
N HIS A 304 -12.61 4.01 -18.61
CA HIS A 304 -11.61 3.77 -19.66
C HIS A 304 -10.95 5.07 -20.12
N ALA A 305 -11.75 6.10 -20.43
CA ALA A 305 -11.23 7.40 -20.87
C ALA A 305 -10.37 8.08 -19.78
N GLU A 306 -10.76 7.96 -18.52
CA GLU A 306 -9.99 8.48 -17.39
C GLU A 306 -8.64 7.76 -17.25
N PHE A 307 -8.60 6.44 -17.37
CA PHE A 307 -7.36 5.67 -17.33
C PHE A 307 -6.41 6.04 -18.46
N VAL A 308 -6.93 6.24 -19.69
CA VAL A 308 -6.14 6.70 -20.83
C VAL A 308 -5.52 8.07 -20.55
N ALA A 309 -6.34 9.03 -20.09
CA ALA A 309 -5.88 10.37 -19.77
C ALA A 309 -4.80 10.37 -18.67
N ASN A 310 -5.01 9.61 -17.60
CA ASN A 310 -4.06 9.49 -16.49
C ASN A 310 -2.75 8.81 -16.93
N LEU A 311 -2.81 7.81 -17.81
CA LEU A 311 -1.63 7.16 -18.36
C LEU A 311 -0.78 8.14 -19.20
N GLY A 312 -1.43 8.98 -20.01
CA GLY A 312 -0.78 10.05 -20.77
C GLY A 312 -0.05 11.05 -19.86
N LYS A 313 -0.70 11.50 -18.78
CA LYS A 313 -0.08 12.40 -17.79
C LYS A 313 1.13 11.78 -17.10
N ILE A 314 1.02 10.50 -16.69
CA ILE A 314 2.15 9.78 -16.08
C ILE A 314 3.32 9.68 -17.04
N LYS A 315 3.07 9.33 -18.31
CA LYS A 315 4.11 9.27 -19.33
C LYS A 315 4.81 10.61 -19.51
N GLN A 316 4.05 11.70 -19.61
CA GLN A 316 4.58 13.06 -19.68
C GLN A 316 5.45 13.39 -18.45
N ALA A 317 4.97 13.12 -17.25
CA ALA A 317 5.73 13.36 -16.02
C ALA A 317 7.04 12.55 -15.94
N VAL A 318 7.06 11.32 -16.46
CA VAL A 318 8.27 10.52 -16.62
C VAL A 318 9.23 11.19 -17.62
N GLU A 319 8.72 11.65 -18.77
CA GLU A 319 9.54 12.33 -19.79
C GLU A 319 10.16 13.64 -19.26
N GLU A 320 9.45 14.39 -18.44
CA GLU A 320 9.95 15.61 -17.79
C GLU A 320 11.13 15.30 -16.87
N ILE A 321 11.05 14.24 -16.06
CA ILE A 321 12.15 13.85 -15.17
C ILE A 321 13.38 13.41 -15.95
N ILE A 322 13.23 12.60 -17.00
CA ILE A 322 14.39 12.09 -17.75
C ILE A 322 15.05 13.13 -18.68
N ARG A 323 14.45 14.32 -18.82
CA ARG A 323 15.04 15.47 -19.54
C ARG A 323 15.75 16.45 -18.60
N SER A 324 15.43 16.44 -17.28
CA SER A 324 16.07 17.28 -16.26
C SER A 324 17.43 16.72 -15.86
#